data_6b285549892ec46d6722f625e38db4d7
#
_entry.id   6b285549892ec46d6722f625e38db4d7
#
_cell.length_a   1.000
_cell.length_b   1.000
_cell.length_c   1.000
_cell.angle_alpha   90.00
_cell.angle_beta   90.00
_cell.angle_gamma   90.00
#
_symmetry.space_group_name_H-M   'P 1'
#
loop_
_entity.id
_entity.type
_entity.pdbx_description
1 polymer ?
#
loop_
_entity_poly.entity_id
_entity_poly.type
_entity_poly.pdbx_seq_one_letter_code
_entity_poly.pdbx_strand_id
1 'polypeptide(L)'
;MKKISYLLLMLLSYLSCAEPPTQFDEAALNDTFITLEGSKVTLQSILEKHKGKTIVIDIWASWCGDCIRGMPKVKALQKEYTDVVYLFFSLDKGIEAWKRGIKRYNVEGEHYYLPKAKKSAFGDFVNISWIPRYMVINKASEIVVFNVIEADDNKLIKALKN
;
A
#
# COMPACT_ATOMS: atom_id res chain seq x y z
N MET A 1 12.48 -13.67 50.93
CA MET A 1 11.25 -13.27 50.21
C MET A 1 11.42 -12.02 49.30
N LYS A 2 12.65 -11.47 49.12
CA LYS A 2 12.86 -10.25 48.27
C LYS A 2 13.33 -10.55 46.82
N LYS A 3 13.64 -11.80 46.48
CA LYS A 3 14.18 -12.16 45.14
C LYS A 3 13.11 -12.46 44.10
N ILE A 4 11.86 -12.70 44.45
CA ILE A 4 10.77 -13.02 43.51
C ILE A 4 10.19 -11.75 42.86
N SER A 5 10.29 -10.61 43.55
CA SER A 5 9.72 -9.33 43.09
C SER A 5 10.45 -8.75 41.84
N TYR A 6 11.75 -9.03 41.66
CA TYR A 6 12.51 -8.52 40.51
C TYR A 6 12.31 -9.32 39.22
N LEU A 7 11.94 -10.60 39.33
CA LEU A 7 11.65 -11.45 38.17
C LEU A 7 10.32 -11.09 37.53
N LEU A 8 9.35 -10.64 38.33
CA LEU A 8 8.02 -10.23 37.82
C LEU A 8 8.06 -8.86 37.11
N LEU A 9 8.99 -7.98 37.50
CA LEU A 9 9.18 -6.68 36.86
C LEU A 9 9.89 -6.76 35.49
N MET A 10 10.71 -7.80 35.24
CA MET A 10 11.37 -8.01 33.94
C MET A 10 10.44 -8.63 32.88
N LEU A 11 9.33 -9.24 33.25
CA LEU A 11 8.39 -9.84 32.27
C LEU A 11 7.43 -8.83 31.64
N LEU A 12 7.32 -7.61 32.16
CA LEU A 12 6.39 -6.58 31.70
C LEU A 12 6.92 -5.71 30.55
N SER A 13 8.17 -5.89 30.13
CA SER A 13 8.83 -5.01 29.13
C SER A 13 8.77 -5.50 27.69
N TYR A 14 8.03 -6.55 27.36
CA TYR A 14 8.00 -7.13 26.00
C TYR A 14 6.67 -7.02 25.24
N LEU A 15 5.72 -6.23 25.73
CA LEU A 15 4.53 -5.87 24.95
C LEU A 15 4.79 -4.56 24.17
N SER A 16 5.87 -4.53 23.38
CA SER A 16 6.04 -3.49 22.37
C SER A 16 5.13 -3.85 21.21
N CYS A 17 3.95 -3.23 21.12
CA CYS A 17 3.25 -3.13 19.85
C CYS A 17 4.18 -2.38 18.90
N ALA A 18 4.75 -3.08 17.93
CA ALA A 18 5.56 -2.43 16.91
C ALA A 18 4.68 -1.39 16.19
N GLU A 19 5.07 -0.12 16.24
CA GLU A 19 4.39 0.92 15.49
C GLU A 19 4.54 0.65 13.99
N PRO A 20 3.53 0.99 13.17
CA PRO A 20 3.63 0.87 11.72
C PRO A 20 4.83 1.68 11.20
N PRO A 21 5.54 1.19 10.17
CA PRO A 21 6.66 1.91 9.61
C PRO A 21 6.18 3.21 8.96
N THR A 22 6.97 4.29 9.12
CA THR A 22 6.73 5.59 8.50
C THR A 22 7.53 5.81 7.22
N GLN A 23 8.47 4.92 6.91
CA GLN A 23 9.32 4.96 5.72
C GLN A 23 9.43 3.55 5.13
N PHE A 24 9.58 3.46 3.80
CA PHE A 24 9.94 2.19 3.16
C PHE A 24 11.40 1.84 3.47
N ASP A 25 11.67 0.56 3.64
CA ASP A 25 13.04 0.08 3.73
C ASP A 25 13.71 0.06 2.34
N GLU A 26 15.04 -0.08 2.35
CA GLU A 26 15.84 -0.07 1.11
C GLU A 26 15.48 -1.22 0.17
N ALA A 27 15.15 -2.39 0.70
CA ALA A 27 14.77 -3.56 -0.09
C ALA A 27 13.44 -3.32 -0.83
N ALA A 28 12.43 -2.74 -0.15
CA ALA A 28 11.16 -2.36 -0.77
C ALA A 28 11.33 -1.24 -1.80
N LEU A 29 12.15 -0.21 -1.51
CA LEU A 29 12.42 0.89 -2.44
C LEU A 29 13.08 0.42 -3.74
N ASN A 30 13.96 -0.59 -3.67
CA ASN A 30 14.65 -1.17 -4.82
C ASN A 30 13.84 -2.28 -5.52
N ASP A 31 12.65 -2.63 -5.02
CA ASP A 31 11.84 -3.67 -5.65
C ASP A 31 11.35 -3.25 -7.05
N THR A 32 11.22 -4.22 -7.93
CA THR A 32 10.93 -3.98 -9.35
C THR A 32 9.46 -4.14 -9.66
N PHE A 33 8.88 -3.12 -10.26
CA PHE A 33 7.54 -3.08 -10.82
C PHE A 33 7.59 -2.99 -12.35
N ILE A 34 6.49 -3.35 -13.01
CA ILE A 34 6.36 -3.26 -14.47
C ILE A 34 5.23 -2.28 -14.81
N THR A 35 5.52 -1.32 -15.68
CA THR A 35 4.54 -0.34 -16.18
C THR A 35 3.61 -0.96 -17.24
N LEU A 36 2.57 -0.25 -17.65
CA LEU A 36 1.66 -0.68 -18.72
C LEU A 36 2.37 -0.88 -20.06
N GLU A 37 3.45 -0.13 -20.31
CA GLU A 37 4.29 -0.21 -21.50
C GLU A 37 5.30 -1.37 -21.43
N GLY A 38 5.41 -2.05 -20.26
CA GLY A 38 6.32 -3.17 -20.04
C GLY A 38 7.70 -2.77 -19.53
N SER A 39 7.93 -1.50 -19.20
CA SER A 39 9.20 -1.03 -18.61
C SER A 39 9.33 -1.45 -17.16
N LYS A 40 10.57 -1.77 -16.75
CA LYS A 40 10.89 -2.04 -15.36
C LYS A 40 11.23 -0.74 -14.63
N VAL A 41 10.62 -0.51 -13.49
CA VAL A 41 10.84 0.64 -12.62
C VAL A 41 10.96 0.19 -11.17
N THR A 42 11.64 0.97 -10.32
CA THR A 42 11.71 0.69 -8.88
C THR A 42 10.61 1.45 -8.14
N LEU A 43 10.24 0.97 -6.93
CA LEU A 43 9.33 1.72 -6.05
C LEU A 43 9.88 3.13 -5.80
N GLN A 44 11.19 3.24 -5.55
CA GLN A 44 11.84 4.54 -5.34
C GLN A 44 11.55 5.49 -6.52
N SER A 45 11.75 5.04 -7.77
CA SER A 45 11.53 5.89 -8.95
C SER A 45 10.05 6.29 -9.12
N ILE A 46 9.12 5.40 -8.75
CA ILE A 46 7.68 5.69 -8.76
C ILE A 46 7.35 6.80 -7.75
N LEU A 47 7.87 6.69 -6.52
CA LEU A 47 7.62 7.67 -5.46
C LEU A 47 8.30 9.02 -5.76
N GLU A 48 9.52 9.02 -6.27
CA GLU A 48 10.25 10.23 -6.66
C GLU A 48 9.53 11.04 -7.74
N LYS A 49 8.89 10.38 -8.70
CA LYS A 49 8.04 11.02 -9.74
C LYS A 49 6.94 11.88 -9.12
N HIS A 50 6.46 11.51 -7.92
CA HIS A 50 5.35 12.16 -7.23
C HIS A 50 5.77 12.88 -5.96
N LYS A 51 7.06 13.19 -5.80
CA LYS A 51 7.57 13.91 -4.64
C LYS A 51 6.80 15.21 -4.37
N GLY A 52 6.43 15.44 -3.14
CA GLY A 52 5.64 16.60 -2.73
C GLY A 52 4.14 16.49 -2.98
N LYS A 53 3.66 15.33 -3.44
CA LYS A 53 2.23 15.01 -3.57
C LYS A 53 1.78 14.04 -2.48
N THR A 54 0.52 14.10 -2.12
CA THR A 54 -0.12 13.02 -1.36
C THR A 54 -0.42 11.87 -2.30
N ILE A 55 -0.05 10.65 -1.90
CA ILE A 55 -0.20 9.44 -2.72
C ILE A 55 -1.07 8.44 -1.97
N VAL A 56 -2.05 7.88 -2.65
CA VAL A 56 -2.77 6.66 -2.23
C VAL A 56 -2.23 5.49 -3.03
N ILE A 57 -1.75 4.46 -2.34
CA ILE A 57 -1.43 3.17 -2.96
C ILE A 57 -2.59 2.22 -2.69
N ASP A 58 -3.15 1.63 -3.75
CA ASP A 58 -4.12 0.54 -3.71
C ASP A 58 -3.45 -0.76 -4.20
N ILE A 59 -3.25 -1.71 -3.28
CA ILE A 59 -2.73 -3.03 -3.60
C ILE A 59 -3.92 -3.95 -3.87
N TRP A 60 -4.04 -4.40 -5.11
CA TRP A 60 -5.20 -5.10 -5.61
C TRP A 60 -4.89 -6.26 -6.56
N ALA A 61 -5.91 -6.93 -7.04
CA ALA A 61 -5.80 -7.86 -8.18
C ALA A 61 -7.16 -8.00 -8.89
N SER A 62 -7.14 -8.30 -10.18
CA SER A 62 -8.36 -8.44 -11.00
C SER A 62 -9.25 -9.63 -10.60
N TRP A 63 -8.70 -10.60 -9.89
CA TRP A 63 -9.41 -11.78 -9.34
C TRP A 63 -9.92 -11.54 -7.91
N CYS A 64 -9.57 -10.42 -7.27
CA CYS A 64 -9.93 -10.12 -5.89
C CYS A 64 -11.34 -9.54 -5.81
N GLY A 65 -12.30 -10.33 -5.35
CA GLY A 65 -13.70 -9.90 -5.24
C GLY A 65 -13.90 -8.68 -4.32
N ASP A 66 -13.17 -8.60 -3.19
CA ASP A 66 -13.23 -7.48 -2.26
C ASP A 66 -12.68 -6.20 -2.88
N CYS A 67 -11.57 -6.30 -3.63
CA CYS A 67 -11.01 -5.18 -4.37
C CYS A 67 -12.03 -4.60 -5.37
N ILE A 68 -12.68 -5.49 -6.13
CA ILE A 68 -13.68 -5.09 -7.13
C ILE A 68 -14.89 -4.42 -6.47
N ARG A 69 -15.36 -4.96 -5.34
CA ARG A 69 -16.46 -4.34 -4.57
C ARG A 69 -16.06 -2.98 -3.97
N GLY A 70 -14.77 -2.78 -3.68
CA GLY A 70 -14.20 -1.51 -3.18
C GLY A 70 -14.05 -0.41 -4.25
N MET A 71 -13.98 -0.76 -5.55
CA MET A 71 -13.73 0.20 -6.63
C MET A 71 -14.69 1.42 -6.67
N PRO A 72 -16.00 1.29 -6.41
CA PRO A 72 -16.87 2.47 -6.33
C PRO A 72 -16.44 3.47 -5.25
N LYS A 73 -15.94 2.99 -4.10
CA LYS A 73 -15.43 3.83 -3.01
C LYS A 73 -14.14 4.53 -3.43
N VAL A 74 -13.22 3.81 -4.11
CA VAL A 74 -11.99 4.41 -4.68
C VAL A 74 -12.31 5.51 -5.67
N LYS A 75 -13.27 5.29 -6.59
CA LYS A 75 -13.73 6.32 -7.54
C LYS A 75 -14.33 7.53 -6.85
N ALA A 76 -15.04 7.34 -5.74
CA ALA A 76 -15.56 8.44 -4.93
C ALA A 76 -14.41 9.27 -4.31
N LEU A 77 -13.35 8.60 -3.80
CA LEU A 77 -12.15 9.29 -3.33
C LEU A 77 -11.48 10.09 -4.44
N GLN A 78 -11.29 9.50 -5.61
CA GLN A 78 -10.67 10.18 -6.75
C GLN A 78 -11.44 11.43 -7.19
N LYS A 79 -12.76 11.38 -7.09
CA LYS A 79 -13.64 12.53 -7.39
C LYS A 79 -13.55 13.61 -6.32
N GLU A 80 -13.40 13.25 -5.06
CA GLU A 80 -13.34 14.19 -3.93
C GLU A 80 -11.95 14.80 -3.75
N TYR A 81 -10.89 13.98 -3.93
CA TYR A 81 -9.49 14.35 -3.69
C TYR A 81 -8.69 14.33 -5.00
N THR A 82 -8.96 15.33 -5.87
CA THR A 82 -8.40 15.40 -7.23
C THR A 82 -6.90 15.70 -7.28
N ASP A 83 -6.33 16.29 -6.22
CA ASP A 83 -4.88 16.61 -6.13
C ASP A 83 -4.04 15.44 -5.61
N VAL A 84 -4.70 14.33 -5.26
CA VAL A 84 -4.04 13.11 -4.77
C VAL A 84 -3.65 12.22 -5.94
N VAL A 85 -2.46 11.64 -5.87
CA VAL A 85 -1.99 10.63 -6.83
C VAL A 85 -2.49 9.26 -6.41
N TYR A 86 -3.09 8.51 -7.32
CA TYR A 86 -3.57 7.15 -7.09
C TYR A 86 -2.71 6.15 -7.84
N LEU A 87 -1.99 5.31 -7.09
CA LEU A 87 -1.13 4.25 -7.61
C LEU A 87 -1.78 2.88 -7.33
N PHE A 88 -1.96 2.09 -8.38
CA PHE A 88 -2.52 0.75 -8.29
C PHE A 88 -1.44 -0.30 -8.48
N PHE A 89 -1.12 -1.05 -7.42
CA PHE A 89 -0.13 -2.11 -7.44
C PHE A 89 -0.80 -3.47 -7.55
N SER A 90 -0.62 -4.11 -8.70
CA SER A 90 -1.31 -5.38 -9.00
C SER A 90 -0.52 -6.59 -8.54
N LEU A 91 -1.23 -7.51 -7.88
CA LEU A 91 -0.78 -8.85 -7.51
C LEU A 91 -1.35 -9.94 -8.46
N ASP A 92 -1.76 -9.56 -9.65
CA ASP A 92 -2.27 -10.52 -10.65
C ASP A 92 -1.24 -11.61 -10.98
N LYS A 93 -1.72 -12.75 -11.45
CA LYS A 93 -0.85 -13.87 -11.84
C LYS A 93 -0.11 -13.66 -13.17
N GLY A 94 -0.40 -12.55 -13.87
CA GLY A 94 0.25 -12.22 -15.14
C GLY A 94 -0.24 -10.90 -15.72
N ILE A 95 0.61 -10.31 -16.57
CA ILE A 95 0.41 -8.98 -17.17
C ILE A 95 -0.91 -8.89 -17.95
N GLU A 96 -1.26 -9.93 -18.70
CA GLU A 96 -2.48 -9.94 -19.49
C GLU A 96 -3.75 -9.96 -18.62
N ALA A 97 -3.75 -10.69 -17.50
CA ALA A 97 -4.86 -10.68 -16.56
C ALA A 97 -5.02 -9.28 -15.92
N TRP A 98 -3.91 -8.68 -15.50
CA TRP A 98 -3.86 -7.33 -14.97
C TRP A 98 -4.42 -6.29 -15.96
N LYS A 99 -3.92 -6.26 -17.20
CA LYS A 99 -4.39 -5.31 -18.23
C LYS A 99 -5.88 -5.48 -18.54
N ARG A 100 -6.36 -6.74 -18.63
CA ARG A 100 -7.79 -7.00 -18.81
C ARG A 100 -8.61 -6.52 -17.61
N GLY A 101 -8.09 -6.70 -16.39
CA GLY A 101 -8.74 -6.23 -15.15
C GLY A 101 -8.90 -4.71 -15.12
N ILE A 102 -7.84 -3.95 -15.41
CA ILE A 102 -7.89 -2.48 -15.48
C ILE A 102 -9.02 -2.05 -16.43
N LYS A 103 -9.03 -2.59 -17.65
CA LYS A 103 -10.04 -2.26 -18.67
C LYS A 103 -11.45 -2.67 -18.24
N ARG A 104 -11.60 -3.90 -17.69
CA ARG A 104 -12.91 -4.45 -17.31
C ARG A 104 -13.58 -3.65 -16.20
N TYR A 105 -12.82 -3.21 -15.21
CA TYR A 105 -13.34 -2.50 -14.04
C TYR A 105 -13.20 -0.98 -14.15
N ASN A 106 -12.68 -0.49 -15.28
CA ASN A 106 -12.44 0.93 -15.54
C ASN A 106 -11.72 1.59 -14.36
N VAL A 107 -10.53 1.05 -14.03
CA VAL A 107 -9.70 1.56 -12.93
C VAL A 107 -8.85 2.70 -13.46
N GLU A 108 -9.07 3.91 -12.94
CA GLU A 108 -8.36 5.12 -13.34
C GLU A 108 -7.19 5.37 -12.38
N GLY A 109 -6.04 5.83 -12.91
CA GLY A 109 -4.84 6.13 -12.14
C GLY A 109 -3.57 5.57 -12.77
N GLU A 110 -2.48 5.55 -12.01
CA GLU A 110 -1.23 4.95 -12.47
C GLU A 110 -1.14 3.49 -12.04
N HIS A 111 -0.78 2.63 -12.98
CA HIS A 111 -0.82 1.19 -12.81
C HIS A 111 0.56 0.57 -12.87
N TYR A 112 0.85 -0.29 -11.91
CA TYR A 112 2.10 -1.03 -11.82
C TYR A 112 1.83 -2.50 -11.48
N TYR A 113 2.46 -3.39 -12.20
CA TYR A 113 2.39 -4.84 -11.94
C TYR A 113 3.59 -5.27 -11.10
N LEU A 114 3.34 -6.02 -10.03
CA LEU A 114 4.36 -6.56 -9.13
C LEU A 114 4.60 -8.05 -9.45
N PRO A 115 5.69 -8.40 -10.20
CA PRO A 115 5.87 -9.75 -10.77
C PRO A 115 5.94 -10.87 -9.73
N LYS A 116 6.55 -10.57 -8.57
CA LYS A 116 6.70 -11.55 -7.47
C LYS A 116 5.57 -11.48 -6.45
N ALA A 117 4.63 -10.53 -6.62
CA ALA A 117 3.49 -10.32 -5.73
C ALA A 117 3.89 -10.35 -4.24
N LYS A 118 3.30 -11.24 -3.44
CA LYS A 118 3.60 -11.36 -2.00
C LYS A 118 5.04 -11.76 -1.67
N LYS A 119 5.78 -12.34 -2.64
CA LYS A 119 7.17 -12.81 -2.46
C LYS A 119 8.20 -11.77 -2.89
N SER A 120 7.77 -10.55 -3.14
CA SER A 120 8.64 -9.42 -3.45
C SER A 120 9.11 -8.73 -2.16
N ALA A 121 10.17 -7.95 -2.22
CA ALA A 121 10.63 -7.17 -1.08
C ALA A 121 9.57 -6.17 -0.60
N PHE A 122 8.86 -5.52 -1.53
CA PHE A 122 7.70 -4.69 -1.20
C PHE A 122 6.58 -5.50 -0.54
N GLY A 123 6.27 -6.70 -1.07
CA GLY A 123 5.27 -7.60 -0.51
C GLY A 123 5.58 -8.03 0.93
N ASP A 124 6.85 -8.32 1.21
CA ASP A 124 7.35 -8.66 2.54
C ASP A 124 7.26 -7.44 3.48
N PHE A 125 7.72 -6.26 3.04
CA PHE A 125 7.65 -5.02 3.81
C PHE A 125 6.22 -4.69 4.26
N VAL A 126 5.24 -4.75 3.35
CA VAL A 126 3.83 -4.45 3.70
C VAL A 126 3.12 -5.64 4.35
N ASN A 127 3.80 -6.78 4.50
CA ASN A 127 3.26 -8.02 5.06
C ASN A 127 1.87 -8.36 4.46
N ILE A 128 1.83 -8.56 3.13
CA ILE A 128 0.57 -8.76 2.39
C ILE A 128 -0.09 -10.08 2.79
N SER A 129 -1.02 -10.02 3.72
CA SER A 129 -1.88 -11.16 4.12
C SER A 129 -3.25 -11.12 3.44
N TRP A 130 -3.74 -9.91 3.16
CA TRP A 130 -5.06 -9.64 2.58
C TRP A 130 -5.01 -8.47 1.60
N ILE A 131 -5.88 -8.48 0.60
CA ILE A 131 -6.18 -7.37 -0.32
C ILE A 131 -7.70 -7.18 -0.45
N PRO A 132 -8.19 -5.95 -0.70
CA PRO A 132 -7.41 -4.75 -0.98
C PRO A 132 -6.61 -4.29 0.22
N ARG A 133 -5.54 -3.56 -0.04
CA ARG A 133 -4.72 -2.91 0.98
C ARG A 133 -4.44 -1.49 0.53
N TYR A 134 -4.79 -0.52 1.37
CA TYR A 134 -4.54 0.89 1.09
C TYR A 134 -3.46 1.44 2.01
N MET A 135 -2.62 2.29 1.44
CA MET A 135 -1.60 3.07 2.12
C MET A 135 -1.72 4.53 1.71
N VAL A 136 -1.33 5.45 2.59
CA VAL A 136 -1.22 6.87 2.25
C VAL A 136 0.19 7.35 2.58
N ILE A 137 0.79 8.03 1.60
CA ILE A 137 2.07 8.71 1.73
C ILE A 137 1.79 10.20 1.64
N ASN A 138 2.27 10.97 2.62
CA ASN A 138 2.09 12.41 2.67
C ASN A 138 3.09 13.17 1.78
N LYS A 139 2.96 14.50 1.69
CA LYS A 139 3.84 15.37 0.91
C LYS A 139 5.30 15.38 1.38
N ALA A 140 5.55 14.96 2.64
CA ALA A 140 6.90 14.78 3.19
C ALA A 140 7.51 13.41 2.87
N SER A 141 6.82 12.58 2.04
CA SER A 141 7.19 11.20 1.69
C SER A 141 7.16 10.23 2.87
N GLU A 142 6.33 10.49 3.87
CA GLU A 142 6.13 9.61 5.02
C GLU A 142 4.88 8.77 4.84
N ILE A 143 4.92 7.51 5.24
CA ILE A 143 3.76 6.62 5.30
C ILE A 143 2.93 7.03 6.52
N VAL A 144 1.77 7.64 6.29
CA VAL A 144 0.85 8.09 7.35
C VAL A 144 -0.35 7.14 7.53
N VAL A 145 -0.62 6.29 6.55
CA VAL A 145 -1.53 5.14 6.65
C VAL A 145 -0.83 3.93 6.04
N PHE A 146 -0.68 2.87 6.85
CA PHE A 146 0.10 1.70 6.42
C PHE A 146 -0.77 0.53 5.94
N ASN A 147 -1.91 0.25 6.59
CA ASN A 147 -2.63 -1.00 6.36
C ASN A 147 -4.13 -0.92 6.62
N VAL A 148 -4.86 -0.12 5.85
CA VAL A 148 -6.33 -0.19 5.86
C VAL A 148 -6.83 -1.04 4.69
N ILE A 149 -8.01 -1.66 4.86
CA ILE A 149 -8.59 -2.59 3.88
C ILE A 149 -9.86 -2.05 3.23
N GLU A 150 -10.32 -0.86 3.63
CA GLU A 150 -11.48 -0.17 3.07
C GLU A 150 -11.06 1.21 2.57
N ALA A 151 -11.50 1.57 1.37
CA ALA A 151 -11.16 2.87 0.80
C ALA A 151 -11.84 4.04 1.54
N ASP A 152 -12.96 3.79 2.21
CA ASP A 152 -13.67 4.76 3.05
C ASP A 152 -13.29 4.67 4.55
N ASP A 153 -12.16 4.04 4.88
CA ASP A 153 -11.64 4.01 6.25
C ASP A 153 -11.38 5.43 6.77
N ASN A 154 -11.79 5.70 8.00
CA ASN A 154 -11.66 7.01 8.63
C ASN A 154 -10.20 7.50 8.73
N LYS A 155 -9.23 6.58 8.92
CA LYS A 155 -7.80 6.94 8.97
C LYS A 155 -7.32 7.41 7.60
N LEU A 156 -7.75 6.72 6.52
CA LEU A 156 -7.44 7.09 5.15
C LEU A 156 -8.04 8.45 4.82
N ILE A 157 -9.33 8.65 5.05
CA ILE A 157 -10.03 9.92 4.81
C ILE A 157 -9.38 11.07 5.58
N LYS A 158 -9.03 10.86 6.86
CA LYS A 158 -8.35 11.88 7.67
C LYS A 158 -6.98 12.25 7.09
N ALA A 159 -6.22 11.28 6.60
CA ALA A 159 -4.91 11.51 6.00
C ALA A 159 -4.98 12.30 4.68
N LEU A 160 -6.08 12.18 3.92
CA LEU A 160 -6.27 12.93 2.67
C LEU A 160 -6.72 14.39 2.88
N LYS A 161 -7.23 14.75 4.07
CA LYS A 161 -7.67 16.11 4.40
C LYS A 161 -6.56 17.05 4.87
N ASN A 162 -5.36 16.49 5.16
CA ASN A 162 -4.18 17.22 5.62
C ASN A 162 -3.20 17.44 4.46
#